data_ea0eeb9e2e5a59ab8452f03e4085dd67
#
_entry.id   ea0eeb9e2e5a59ab8452f03e4085dd67
#
_cell.length_a   1.000
_cell.length_b   1.000
_cell.length_c   1.000
_cell.angle_alpha   90.00
_cell.angle_beta   90.00
_cell.angle_gamma   90.00
#
_symmetry.space_group_name_H-M   'P 1'
#
loop_
_entity.id
_entity.type
_entity.pdbx_description
1 polymer ?
#
loop_
_entity_poly.entity_id
_entity_poly.type
_entity_poly.pdbx_seq_one_letter_code
_entity_poly.pdbx_strand_id
1 'polypeptide(L)'
;FVMDSVGQWTLSPPYDLSFNTGLNGEHNMDIMGEGKHVQRKHLLALAKNSDIKPAIARDIIEQTVAVANTLHSQLKNYPIDLELNQRICQHVAQNMAYME
;
A
#
# COMPACT_ATOMS: atom_id res chain seq x y z
N PHE A 1 9.88 -6.57 -12.95
CA PHE A 1 10.93 -7.57 -12.74
C PHE A 1 12.17 -7.23 -13.57
N VAL A 2 13.35 -7.56 -13.06
CA VAL A 2 14.62 -7.44 -13.78
C VAL A 2 15.33 -8.79 -13.76
N MET A 3 16.08 -9.07 -14.84
CA MET A 3 16.89 -10.27 -14.95
C MET A 3 18.36 -9.86 -14.88
N ASP A 4 19.14 -10.53 -14.05
CA ASP A 4 20.57 -10.30 -13.96
C ASP A 4 21.35 -10.99 -15.11
N SER A 5 22.67 -10.80 -15.13
CA SER A 5 23.54 -11.35 -16.18
C SER A 5 23.64 -12.88 -16.17
N VAL A 6 23.19 -13.55 -15.12
CA VAL A 6 23.16 -15.03 -15.00
C VAL A 6 21.76 -15.61 -15.20
N GLY A 7 20.80 -14.79 -15.58
CA GLY A 7 19.44 -15.21 -15.90
C GLY A 7 18.50 -15.34 -14.73
N GLN A 8 18.85 -14.79 -13.55
CA GLN A 8 17.95 -14.78 -12.39
C GLN A 8 16.99 -13.59 -12.43
N TRP A 9 15.72 -13.86 -12.17
CA TRP A 9 14.66 -12.85 -12.10
C TRP A 9 14.46 -12.37 -10.67
N THR A 10 14.43 -11.06 -10.50
CA THR A 10 14.11 -10.41 -9.22
C THR A 10 13.06 -9.33 -9.42
N LEU A 11 12.42 -8.91 -8.33
CA LEU A 11 11.53 -7.75 -8.38
C LEU A 11 12.39 -6.50 -8.65
N SER A 12 11.99 -5.70 -9.64
CA SER A 12 12.64 -4.40 -9.89
C SER A 12 12.45 -3.46 -8.71
N PRO A 13 13.39 -2.51 -8.48
CA PRO A 13 13.10 -1.40 -7.58
C PRO A 13 11.82 -0.69 -8.01
N PRO A 14 11.01 -0.21 -7.05
CA PRO A 14 9.86 0.61 -7.38
C PRO A 14 10.32 1.94 -8.00
N TYR A 15 9.59 2.42 -8.97
CA TYR A 15 9.83 3.72 -9.63
C TYR A 15 8.51 4.43 -9.86
N ASP A 16 8.57 5.75 -10.00
CA ASP A 16 7.41 6.61 -10.24
C ASP A 16 6.28 6.44 -9.21
N LEU A 17 6.68 6.23 -7.95
CA LEU A 17 5.74 6.18 -6.84
C LEU A 17 5.31 7.59 -6.47
N SER A 18 4.02 7.87 -6.59
CA SER A 18 3.45 9.17 -6.26
C SER A 18 2.13 9.01 -5.51
N PHE A 19 1.79 10.05 -4.74
CA PHE A 19 0.47 10.14 -4.13
C PHE A 19 -0.58 10.50 -5.18
N ASN A 20 -1.65 9.72 -5.25
CA ASN A 20 -2.86 10.08 -5.97
C ASN A 20 -4.08 9.49 -5.26
N THR A 21 -5.24 10.06 -5.52
CA THR A 21 -6.52 9.61 -4.94
C THR A 21 -7.31 8.71 -5.88
N GLY A 22 -6.78 8.44 -7.06
CA GLY A 22 -7.49 7.72 -8.12
C GLY A 22 -8.63 8.51 -8.75
N LEU A 23 -9.26 7.94 -9.75
CA LEU A 23 -10.44 8.53 -10.37
C LEU A 23 -11.66 8.26 -9.46
N ASN A 24 -12.33 9.32 -9.03
CA ASN A 24 -13.45 9.24 -8.07
C ASN A 24 -13.11 8.52 -6.74
N GLY A 25 -11.84 8.51 -6.36
CA GLY A 25 -11.36 7.83 -5.16
C GLY A 25 -11.25 6.31 -5.29
N GLU A 26 -11.22 5.79 -6.52
CA GLU A 26 -11.08 4.36 -6.79
C GLU A 26 -9.69 4.03 -7.31
N HIS A 27 -9.20 2.85 -6.97
CA HIS A 27 -7.99 2.29 -7.55
C HIS A 27 -8.23 1.89 -9.02
N ASN A 28 -7.21 1.99 -9.85
CA ASN A 28 -7.28 1.56 -11.26
C ASN A 28 -7.51 0.05 -11.41
N MET A 29 -7.14 -0.72 -10.41
CA MET A 29 -7.38 -2.16 -10.32
C MET A 29 -8.09 -2.47 -9.01
N ASP A 30 -9.10 -3.31 -9.06
CA ASP A 30 -9.76 -3.79 -7.85
C ASP A 30 -8.91 -4.85 -7.10
N ILE A 31 -9.19 -5.00 -5.82
CA ILE A 31 -8.66 -6.07 -4.98
C ILE A 31 -9.82 -6.95 -4.56
N MET A 32 -9.96 -8.10 -5.18
CA MET A 32 -11.07 -9.04 -4.94
C MET A 32 -12.46 -8.40 -5.14
N GLY A 33 -12.60 -7.59 -6.20
CA GLY A 33 -13.83 -6.89 -6.55
C GLY A 33 -14.06 -5.59 -5.80
N GLU A 34 -13.13 -5.14 -4.96
CA GLU A 34 -13.22 -3.89 -4.22
C GLU A 34 -12.21 -2.86 -4.77
N GLY A 35 -12.71 -1.75 -5.30
CA GLY A 35 -11.87 -0.70 -5.90
C GLY A 35 -11.66 0.53 -5.03
N LYS A 36 -12.42 0.70 -3.95
CA LYS A 36 -12.43 1.95 -3.16
C LYS A 36 -12.15 1.75 -1.68
N HIS A 37 -12.83 0.82 -1.06
CA HIS A 37 -12.77 0.57 0.38
C HIS A 37 -12.11 -0.78 0.68
N VAL A 38 -10.87 -0.91 0.24
CA VAL A 38 -10.09 -2.14 0.44
C VAL A 38 -9.92 -2.39 1.93
N GLN A 39 -10.40 -3.54 2.40
CA GLN A 39 -10.34 -3.96 3.79
C GLN A 39 -9.37 -5.13 3.95
N ARG A 40 -8.96 -5.40 5.17
CA ARG A 40 -8.12 -6.55 5.55
C ARG A 40 -8.62 -7.86 4.92
N LYS A 41 -9.93 -8.10 4.91
CA LYS A 41 -10.53 -9.32 4.32
C LYS A 41 -10.21 -9.50 2.83
N HIS A 42 -10.17 -8.38 2.07
CA HIS A 42 -9.86 -8.42 0.64
C HIS A 42 -8.39 -8.80 0.40
N LEU A 43 -7.47 -8.24 1.22
CA LEU A 43 -6.04 -8.58 1.15
C LEU A 43 -5.79 -10.03 1.55
N LEU A 44 -6.46 -10.54 2.57
CA LEU A 44 -6.34 -11.95 2.97
C LEU A 44 -6.93 -12.90 1.92
N ALA A 45 -8.02 -12.51 1.26
CA ALA A 45 -8.59 -13.29 0.16
C ALA A 45 -7.65 -13.31 -1.06
N LEU A 46 -7.05 -12.17 -1.41
CA LEU A 46 -6.04 -12.08 -2.47
C LEU A 46 -4.83 -12.96 -2.15
N ALA A 47 -4.33 -12.90 -0.92
CA ALA A 47 -3.22 -13.73 -0.47
C ALA A 47 -3.53 -15.22 -0.62
N LYS A 48 -4.74 -15.66 -0.24
CA LYS A 48 -5.20 -17.03 -0.42
C LYS A 48 -5.22 -17.44 -1.90
N ASN A 49 -5.72 -16.58 -2.78
CA ASN A 49 -5.75 -16.85 -4.22
C ASN A 49 -4.35 -16.86 -4.87
N SER A 50 -3.37 -16.28 -4.21
CA SER A 50 -1.97 -16.22 -4.65
C SER A 50 -1.08 -17.23 -3.92
N ASP A 51 -1.67 -18.24 -3.26
CA ASP A 51 -0.98 -19.29 -2.50
C ASP A 51 -0.03 -18.74 -1.39
N ILE A 52 -0.32 -17.55 -0.87
CA ILE A 52 0.40 -16.98 0.27
C ILE A 52 -0.21 -17.50 1.56
N LYS A 53 0.62 -18.05 2.44
CA LYS A 53 0.16 -18.57 3.74
C LYS A 53 -0.51 -17.45 4.56
N PRO A 54 -1.66 -17.70 5.20
CA PRO A 54 -2.40 -16.67 5.95
C PRO A 54 -1.59 -15.99 7.07
N ALA A 55 -0.67 -16.72 7.69
CA ALA A 55 0.21 -16.15 8.72
C ALA A 55 1.16 -15.10 8.13
N ILE A 56 1.76 -15.40 6.96
CA ILE A 56 2.64 -14.47 6.25
C ILE A 56 1.86 -13.24 5.78
N ALA A 57 0.66 -13.45 5.22
CA ALA A 57 -0.17 -12.35 4.77
C ALA A 57 -0.54 -11.40 5.93
N ARG A 58 -0.91 -11.95 7.09
CA ARG A 58 -1.19 -11.15 8.29
C ARG A 58 0.02 -10.36 8.75
N ASP A 59 1.18 -10.99 8.80
CA ASP A 59 2.42 -10.34 9.21
C ASP A 59 2.79 -9.16 8.28
N ILE A 60 2.67 -9.34 6.97
CA ILE A 60 2.89 -8.25 5.99
C ILE A 60 1.92 -7.10 6.21
N ILE A 61 0.64 -7.38 6.43
CA ILE A 61 -0.37 -6.35 6.70
C ILE A 61 0.00 -5.58 7.97
N GLU A 62 0.32 -6.27 9.07
CA GLU A 62 0.68 -5.62 10.34
C GLU A 62 1.94 -4.75 10.21
N GLN A 63 2.97 -5.23 9.53
CA GLN A 63 4.19 -4.45 9.27
C GLN A 63 3.86 -3.21 8.44
N THR A 64 3.05 -3.33 7.40
CA THR A 64 2.65 -2.21 6.54
C THR A 64 1.85 -1.17 7.34
N VAL A 65 0.90 -1.61 8.15
CA VAL A 65 0.11 -0.75 9.05
C VAL A 65 1.02 -0.02 10.04
N ALA A 66 1.97 -0.73 10.65
CA ALA A 66 2.92 -0.13 11.59
C ALA A 66 3.76 0.98 10.94
N VAL A 67 4.25 0.76 9.72
CA VAL A 67 4.99 1.79 8.95
C VAL A 67 4.09 2.96 8.59
N ALA A 68 2.88 2.71 8.10
CA ALA A 68 1.93 3.75 7.74
C ALA A 68 1.57 4.67 8.92
N ASN A 69 1.49 4.12 10.13
CA ASN A 69 1.25 4.91 11.35
C ASN A 69 2.39 5.87 11.70
N THR A 70 3.59 5.67 11.16
CA THR A 70 4.73 6.60 11.35
C THR A 70 4.83 7.66 10.26
N LEU A 71 4.01 7.59 9.22
CA LEU A 71 4.12 8.44 8.02
C LEU A 71 4.11 9.93 8.36
N HIS A 72 3.20 10.36 9.24
CA HIS A 72 3.08 11.78 9.63
C HIS A 72 4.39 12.34 10.21
N SER A 73 5.07 11.57 11.05
CA SER A 73 6.35 12.00 11.63
C SER A 73 7.48 11.95 10.60
N GLN A 74 7.47 10.98 9.69
CA GLN A 74 8.49 10.86 8.65
C GLN A 74 8.39 12.00 7.62
N LEU A 75 7.18 12.38 7.20
CA LEU A 75 6.98 13.43 6.20
C LEU A 75 7.47 14.81 6.66
N LYS A 76 7.61 15.05 7.97
CA LYS A 76 8.20 16.27 8.50
C LYS A 76 9.66 16.49 8.11
N ASN A 77 10.36 15.42 7.74
CA ASN A 77 11.76 15.45 7.34
C ASN A 77 11.97 15.80 5.85
N TYR A 78 10.88 16.01 5.10
CA TYR A 78 10.92 16.28 3.67
C TYR A 78 10.32 17.65 3.35
N PRO A 79 10.81 18.35 2.33
CA PRO A 79 10.30 19.65 1.90
C PRO A 79 8.98 19.53 1.15
N ILE A 80 7.93 19.11 1.85
CA ILE A 80 6.59 18.92 1.30
C ILE A 80 5.72 20.09 1.74
N ASP A 81 4.93 20.63 0.83
CA ASP A 81 3.93 21.63 1.14
C ASP A 81 2.99 21.16 2.26
N LEU A 82 2.68 22.04 3.20
CA LEU A 82 1.90 21.70 4.40
C LEU A 82 0.51 21.18 4.04
N GLU A 83 -0.16 21.79 3.07
CA GLU A 83 -1.49 21.38 2.63
C GLU A 83 -1.45 19.97 2.02
N LEU A 84 -0.47 19.72 1.15
CA LEU A 84 -0.27 18.40 0.55
C LEU A 84 0.07 17.35 1.61
N ASN A 85 0.93 17.68 2.57
CA ASN A 85 1.27 16.79 3.69
C ASN A 85 0.01 16.40 4.48
N GLN A 86 -0.83 17.37 4.83
CA GLN A 86 -2.09 17.10 5.55
C GLN A 86 -3.04 16.22 4.75
N ARG A 87 -3.17 16.47 3.44
CA ARG A 87 -4.01 15.63 2.56
C ARG A 87 -3.51 14.20 2.48
N ILE A 88 -2.21 13.98 2.34
CA ILE A 88 -1.61 12.65 2.32
C ILE A 88 -1.88 11.92 3.64
N CYS A 89 -1.57 12.54 4.77
CA CYS A 89 -1.77 11.95 6.08
C CYS A 89 -3.24 11.61 6.36
N GLN A 90 -4.16 12.51 5.99
CA GLN A 90 -5.59 12.28 6.15
C GLN A 90 -6.07 11.08 5.30
N HIS A 91 -5.63 11.00 4.05
CA HIS A 91 -6.01 9.91 3.15
C HIS A 91 -5.47 8.56 3.65
N VAL A 92 -4.21 8.53 4.08
CA VAL A 92 -3.61 7.32 4.66
C VAL A 92 -4.36 6.90 5.93
N ALA A 93 -4.68 7.84 6.83
CA ALA A 93 -5.44 7.53 8.04
C ALA A 93 -6.83 6.94 7.75
N GLN A 94 -7.52 7.45 6.72
CA GLN A 94 -8.80 6.89 6.28
C GLN A 94 -8.63 5.45 5.79
N ASN A 95 -7.61 5.18 4.97
CA ASN A 95 -7.35 3.82 4.48
C ASN A 95 -6.95 2.87 5.61
N MET A 96 -6.18 3.35 6.59
CA MET A 96 -5.78 2.55 7.74
C MET A 96 -6.97 2.11 8.59
N ALA A 97 -8.01 2.92 8.69
CA ALA A 97 -9.24 2.56 9.41
C ALA A 97 -9.94 1.32 8.80
N TYR A 98 -9.77 1.06 7.50
CA TYR A 98 -10.29 -0.15 6.85
C TYR A 98 -9.46 -1.41 7.12
N MET A 99 -8.24 -1.25 7.66
CA MET A 99 -7.33 -2.36 7.96
C MET A 99 -7.53 -2.92 9.38
N GLU A 100 -8.26 -2.22 10.20
CA GLU A 100 -8.65 -2.70 11.51
C GLU A 100 -9.79 -3.73 11.43
#